data_04d5d31f0782b1e57bbc92b1e38fff90
#
_entry.id   04d5d31f0782b1e57bbc92b1e38fff90
#
_cell.length_a   1.000
_cell.length_b   1.000
_cell.length_c   1.000
_cell.angle_alpha   90.00
_cell.angle_beta   90.00
_cell.angle_gamma   90.00
#
_symmetry.space_group_name_H-M   'P 1'
#
loop_
_entity.id
_entity.type
_entity.pdbx_description
1 polymer ?
#
loop_
_entity_poly.entity_id
_entity_poly.type
_entity_poly.pdbx_seq_one_letter_code
_entity_poly.pdbx_strand_id
1 'polypeptide(L)'
;MAHPDDAEFLCGGTLALLAQRGWNIHLATATAGDCGSSSLGPEEIAAIRRQEARAAASVLGGTYHCLERRDLQVRYDAETLVAACGLLRAVRPRLLITHSPTDYMVDHEQTSLVARAAAFNAPIPNAPAPLRSRPLQAIPHLYYADPVEGKDSLGQGIPPGLLIDVSATLEAKLAMLACHASQREWLRSHHGMDDYLENARRWSRARGVLAGCAYAEGFRQHRGHAYPQDDLLALTLPGRAIPYPGESKDTER
;
A
#
# COMPACT_ATOMS: atom_id res chain seq x y z
N MET A 1 4.38 0.57 1.39
CA MET A 1 4.35 -0.82 0.96
C MET A 1 5.73 -1.43 1.09
N ALA A 2 5.92 -2.75 0.80
CA ALA A 2 7.23 -3.40 0.90
C ALA A 2 8.13 -3.04 -0.29
N HIS A 3 7.64 -3.24 -1.50
CA HIS A 3 8.42 -3.14 -2.74
C HIS A 3 7.85 -2.09 -3.69
N PRO A 4 8.68 -1.58 -4.62
CA PRO A 4 8.19 -0.81 -5.77
C PRO A 4 7.23 -1.68 -6.60
N ASP A 5 6.03 -1.17 -6.88
CA ASP A 5 4.88 -1.77 -7.56
C ASP A 5 3.71 -2.23 -6.66
N ASP A 6 3.94 -2.56 -5.41
CA ASP A 6 2.89 -3.04 -4.49
C ASP A 6 1.72 -2.04 -4.35
N ALA A 7 2.03 -0.74 -4.18
CA ALA A 7 1.00 0.28 -4.00
C ALA A 7 0.13 0.41 -5.25
N GLU A 8 0.76 0.38 -6.40
CA GLU A 8 0.12 0.46 -7.70
C GLU A 8 -0.79 -0.75 -7.93
N PHE A 9 -0.29 -1.94 -7.59
CA PHE A 9 -1.05 -3.18 -7.74
C PHE A 9 -2.23 -3.27 -6.77
N LEU A 10 -2.03 -2.93 -5.49
CA LEU A 10 -3.02 -3.15 -4.44
C LEU A 10 -4.03 -2.00 -4.30
N CYS A 11 -3.61 -0.75 -4.51
CA CYS A 11 -4.45 0.43 -4.24
C CYS A 11 -4.29 1.59 -5.24
N GLY A 12 -3.66 1.38 -6.41
CA GLY A 12 -3.40 2.44 -7.40
C GLY A 12 -4.64 3.16 -7.90
N GLY A 13 -5.75 2.44 -8.07
CA GLY A 13 -7.03 3.05 -8.46
C GLY A 13 -7.61 3.96 -7.39
N THR A 14 -7.54 3.56 -6.13
CA THR A 14 -7.96 4.37 -4.98
C THR A 14 -7.06 5.59 -4.81
N LEU A 15 -5.74 5.45 -4.98
CA LEU A 15 -4.81 6.58 -4.96
C LEU A 15 -5.12 7.60 -6.06
N ALA A 16 -5.48 7.13 -7.27
CA ALA A 16 -5.89 8.00 -8.36
C ALA A 16 -7.20 8.77 -8.04
N LEU A 17 -8.20 8.11 -7.41
CA LEU A 17 -9.41 8.79 -6.93
C LEU A 17 -9.09 9.85 -5.88
N LEU A 18 -8.18 9.56 -4.95
CA LEU A 18 -7.75 10.52 -3.93
C LEU A 18 -7.02 11.71 -4.56
N ALA A 19 -6.13 11.48 -5.53
CA ALA A 19 -5.45 12.54 -6.29
C ALA A 19 -6.46 13.45 -7.00
N GLN A 20 -7.50 12.89 -7.66
CA GLN A 20 -8.58 13.65 -8.29
C GLN A 20 -9.39 14.49 -7.30
N ARG A 21 -9.36 14.17 -6.00
CA ARG A 21 -9.97 14.94 -4.90
C ARG A 21 -9.00 15.94 -4.26
N GLY A 22 -7.84 16.16 -4.87
CA GLY A 22 -6.84 17.13 -4.41
C GLY A 22 -5.96 16.64 -3.26
N TRP A 23 -5.89 15.33 -3.01
CA TRP A 23 -4.95 14.77 -2.04
C TRP A 23 -3.55 14.72 -2.63
N ASN A 24 -2.55 15.10 -1.82
CA ASN A 24 -1.16 14.88 -2.16
C ASN A 24 -0.81 13.41 -1.94
N ILE A 25 -0.34 12.74 -3.00
CA ILE A 25 -0.02 11.31 -2.98
C ILE A 25 1.47 11.12 -2.70
N HIS A 26 1.76 10.29 -1.70
CA HIS A 26 3.10 9.85 -1.38
C HIS A 26 3.14 8.32 -1.44
N LEU A 27 3.96 7.77 -2.34
CA LEU A 27 4.26 6.35 -2.39
C LEU A 27 5.53 6.11 -1.56
N ALA A 28 5.50 5.12 -0.70
CA ALA A 28 6.65 4.76 0.12
C ALA A 28 6.85 3.25 0.13
N THR A 29 8.10 2.81 -0.06
CA THR A 29 8.47 1.39 0.03
C THR A 29 9.50 1.17 1.12
N ALA A 30 9.45 -0.01 1.76
CA ALA A 30 10.47 -0.41 2.72
C ALA A 30 11.80 -0.67 2.01
N THR A 31 11.75 -1.29 0.84
CA THR A 31 12.92 -1.67 0.04
C THR A 31 12.92 -0.97 -1.32
N ALA A 32 14.04 -1.01 -2.01
CA ALA A 32 14.16 -0.55 -3.38
C ALA A 32 13.96 -1.69 -4.40
N GLY A 33 13.69 -2.92 -3.95
CA GLY A 33 13.50 -4.07 -4.84
C GLY A 33 14.81 -4.66 -5.36
N ASP A 34 15.84 -4.74 -4.52
CA ASP A 34 17.20 -5.11 -4.89
C ASP A 34 17.41 -6.61 -5.20
N CYS A 35 16.38 -7.46 -4.97
CA CYS A 35 16.37 -8.86 -5.37
C CYS A 35 15.56 -9.14 -6.65
N GLY A 36 14.97 -8.14 -7.27
CA GLY A 36 14.03 -8.27 -8.40
C GLY A 36 14.69 -8.42 -9.78
N SER A 37 15.84 -9.11 -9.90
CA SER A 37 16.48 -9.39 -11.19
C SER A 37 17.28 -10.68 -11.14
N SER A 38 17.34 -11.39 -12.30
CA SER A 38 18.21 -12.56 -12.50
C SER A 38 19.52 -12.23 -13.20
N SER A 39 19.65 -11.03 -13.76
CA SER A 39 20.77 -10.65 -14.62
C SER A 39 21.55 -9.43 -14.12
N LEU A 40 20.92 -8.59 -13.31
CA LEU A 40 21.52 -7.37 -12.75
C LEU A 40 21.90 -7.57 -11.29
N GLY A 41 22.98 -6.89 -10.87
CA GLY A 41 23.36 -6.86 -9.45
C GLY A 41 22.36 -6.07 -8.58
N PRO A 42 22.37 -6.30 -7.25
CA PRO A 42 21.39 -5.69 -6.34
C PRO A 42 21.35 -4.15 -6.41
N GLU A 43 22.50 -3.50 -6.49
CA GLU A 43 22.58 -2.03 -6.55
C GLU A 43 22.04 -1.48 -7.87
N GLU A 44 22.30 -2.18 -8.98
CA GLU A 44 21.87 -1.78 -10.31
C GLU A 44 20.37 -1.89 -10.46
N ILE A 45 19.78 -3.05 -10.11
CA ILE A 45 18.33 -3.23 -10.18
C ILE A 45 17.61 -2.29 -9.20
N ALA A 46 18.13 -2.07 -8.00
CA ALA A 46 17.57 -1.11 -7.04
C ALA A 46 17.54 0.32 -7.61
N ALA A 47 18.59 0.74 -8.32
CA ALA A 47 18.63 2.06 -8.96
C ALA A 47 17.55 2.20 -10.04
N ILE A 48 17.36 1.17 -10.87
CA ILE A 48 16.32 1.12 -11.90
C ILE A 48 14.93 1.18 -11.25
N ARG A 49 14.64 0.32 -10.27
CA ARG A 49 13.33 0.25 -9.62
C ARG A 49 12.95 1.52 -8.86
N ARG A 50 13.93 2.24 -8.28
CA ARG A 50 13.66 3.59 -7.72
C ARG A 50 13.24 4.59 -8.79
N GLN A 51 13.80 4.53 -10.00
CA GLN A 51 13.39 5.40 -11.10
C GLN A 51 11.99 5.06 -11.58
N GLU A 52 11.68 3.77 -11.74
CA GLU A 52 10.37 3.26 -12.13
C GLU A 52 9.30 3.68 -11.12
N ALA A 53 9.57 3.54 -9.80
CA ALA A 53 8.65 3.95 -8.74
C ALA A 53 8.44 5.48 -8.70
N ARG A 54 9.47 6.30 -9.00
CA ARG A 54 9.29 7.75 -9.16
C ARG A 54 8.42 8.07 -10.37
N ALA A 55 8.64 7.37 -11.48
CA ALA A 55 7.80 7.54 -12.67
C ALA A 55 6.34 7.15 -12.37
N ALA A 56 6.11 6.02 -11.69
CA ALA A 56 4.77 5.60 -11.26
C ALA A 56 4.09 6.64 -10.35
N ALA A 57 4.79 7.15 -9.34
CA ALA A 57 4.25 8.21 -8.48
C ALA A 57 3.90 9.47 -9.28
N SER A 58 4.71 9.83 -10.27
CA SER A 58 4.51 11.03 -11.10
C SER A 58 3.25 10.96 -11.97
N VAL A 59 2.73 9.77 -12.29
CA VAL A 59 1.44 9.59 -12.99
C VAL A 59 0.29 10.28 -12.24
N LEU A 60 0.37 10.30 -10.91
CA LEU A 60 -0.60 10.97 -10.04
C LEU A 60 -0.13 12.34 -9.52
N GLY A 61 0.98 12.87 -10.02
CA GLY A 61 1.62 14.06 -9.44
C GLY A 61 2.16 13.85 -8.03
N GLY A 62 2.39 12.59 -7.65
CA GLY A 62 2.85 12.18 -6.32
C GLY A 62 4.37 12.16 -6.16
N THR A 63 4.80 11.83 -4.94
CA THR A 63 6.22 11.71 -4.57
C THR A 63 6.53 10.29 -4.09
N TYR A 64 7.65 9.74 -4.53
CA TYR A 64 8.14 8.44 -4.08
C TYR A 64 9.21 8.57 -2.99
N HIS A 65 9.16 7.66 -2.01
CA HIS A 65 10.10 7.52 -0.90
C HIS A 65 10.52 6.06 -0.75
N CYS A 66 11.77 5.83 -0.30
CA CYS A 66 12.26 4.49 0.04
C CYS A 66 12.91 4.53 1.42
N LEU A 67 12.67 3.50 2.24
CA LEU A 67 13.33 3.35 3.55
C LEU A 67 14.69 2.65 3.43
N GLU A 68 15.09 2.24 2.22
CA GLU A 68 16.38 1.64 1.89
C GLU A 68 16.70 0.38 2.70
N ARG A 69 15.68 -0.42 3.00
CA ARG A 69 15.88 -1.77 3.55
C ARG A 69 16.18 -2.73 2.41
N ARG A 70 16.76 -3.87 2.75
CA ARG A 70 17.06 -4.94 1.78
C ARG A 70 15.81 -5.79 1.54
N ASP A 71 15.57 -6.19 0.28
CA ASP A 71 14.55 -7.19 -0.05
C ASP A 71 14.79 -8.49 0.72
N LEU A 72 13.70 -9.16 1.09
CA LEU A 72 13.67 -10.41 1.84
C LEU A 72 14.26 -10.30 3.25
N GLN A 73 14.54 -9.08 3.71
CA GLN A 73 15.15 -8.81 5.01
C GLN A 73 14.45 -7.67 5.77
N VAL A 74 13.25 -7.29 5.36
CA VAL A 74 12.47 -6.28 6.10
C VAL A 74 12.18 -6.81 7.50
N ARG A 75 12.49 -5.99 8.52
CA ARG A 75 12.33 -6.37 9.93
C ARG A 75 11.68 -5.26 10.72
N TYR A 76 10.90 -5.64 11.72
CA TYR A 76 10.49 -4.75 12.78
C TYR A 76 11.66 -4.56 13.75
N ASP A 77 12.51 -3.59 13.48
CA ASP A 77 13.64 -3.21 14.32
C ASP A 77 13.68 -1.69 14.56
N ALA A 78 14.58 -1.27 15.45
CA ALA A 78 14.69 0.12 15.84
C ALA A 78 15.03 1.04 14.66
N GLU A 79 15.92 0.62 13.77
CA GLU A 79 16.37 1.41 12.64
C GLU A 79 15.25 1.63 11.62
N THR A 80 14.55 0.55 11.26
CA THR A 80 13.41 0.60 10.34
C THR A 80 12.26 1.43 10.91
N LEU A 81 11.99 1.28 12.21
CA LEU A 81 10.94 2.04 12.88
C LEU A 81 11.27 3.55 12.95
N VAL A 82 12.53 3.90 13.25
CA VAL A 82 12.99 5.30 13.25
C VAL A 82 12.83 5.92 11.86
N ALA A 83 13.24 5.21 10.81
CA ALA A 83 13.11 5.67 9.42
C ALA A 83 11.64 5.87 9.03
N ALA A 84 10.78 4.90 9.31
CA ALA A 84 9.34 4.97 9.01
C ALA A 84 8.66 6.11 9.79
N CYS A 85 8.93 6.24 11.10
CA CYS A 85 8.41 7.33 11.92
C CYS A 85 8.88 8.70 11.41
N GLY A 86 10.15 8.81 11.00
CA GLY A 86 10.72 10.01 10.40
C GLY A 86 10.01 10.41 9.10
N LEU A 87 9.74 9.44 8.23
CA LEU A 87 8.99 9.66 7.00
C LEU A 87 7.57 10.16 7.29
N LEU A 88 6.83 9.51 8.21
CA LEU A 88 5.49 9.95 8.56
C LEU A 88 5.50 11.37 9.15
N ARG A 89 6.47 11.73 9.97
CA ARG A 89 6.61 13.09 10.51
C ARG A 89 6.95 14.13 9.44
N ALA A 90 7.68 13.75 8.40
CA ALA A 90 8.01 14.63 7.27
C ALA A 90 6.80 14.83 6.35
N VAL A 91 6.11 13.75 5.97
CA VAL A 91 4.97 13.75 5.05
C VAL A 91 3.69 14.27 5.72
N ARG A 92 3.51 13.99 7.02
CA ARG A 92 2.31 14.37 7.81
C ARG A 92 1.00 13.84 7.23
N PRO A 93 0.89 12.53 6.97
CA PRO A 93 -0.28 11.96 6.33
C PRO A 93 -1.50 12.00 7.26
N ARG A 94 -2.70 12.21 6.69
CA ARG A 94 -3.98 11.97 7.36
C ARG A 94 -4.46 10.55 7.17
N LEU A 95 -4.04 9.93 6.07
CA LEU A 95 -4.40 8.57 5.65
C LEU A 95 -3.12 7.79 5.34
N LEU A 96 -3.01 6.60 5.87
CA LEU A 96 -1.94 5.64 5.58
C LEU A 96 -2.55 4.34 5.08
N ILE A 97 -2.09 3.85 3.93
CA ILE A 97 -2.44 2.53 3.40
C ILE A 97 -1.18 1.67 3.39
N THR A 98 -1.28 0.46 3.91
CA THR A 98 -0.18 -0.50 3.97
C THR A 98 -0.67 -1.91 3.62
N HIS A 99 0.24 -2.89 3.62
CA HIS A 99 -0.10 -4.30 3.42
C HIS A 99 -1.02 -4.86 4.51
N SER A 100 -1.68 -5.96 4.20
CA SER A 100 -2.40 -6.78 5.16
C SER A 100 -1.46 -7.24 6.29
N PRO A 101 -1.95 -7.35 7.55
CA PRO A 101 -1.17 -7.95 8.64
C PRO A 101 -0.84 -9.42 8.44
N THR A 102 -1.60 -10.11 7.58
CA THR A 102 -1.36 -11.47 7.13
C THR A 102 -1.31 -11.47 5.61
N ASP A 103 -0.23 -12.01 5.04
CA ASP A 103 0.06 -11.94 3.62
C ASP A 103 0.89 -13.17 3.22
N TYR A 104 1.01 -13.46 1.92
CA TYR A 104 1.82 -14.56 1.43
C TYR A 104 3.33 -14.31 1.61
N MET A 105 3.74 -13.05 1.79
CA MET A 105 5.14 -12.64 1.82
C MET A 105 5.53 -11.98 3.14
N VAL A 106 6.61 -12.46 3.76
CA VAL A 106 7.08 -11.95 5.05
C VAL A 106 7.40 -10.45 5.02
N ASP A 107 8.01 -9.93 3.96
CA ASP A 107 8.31 -8.51 3.83
C ASP A 107 7.03 -7.65 3.87
N HIS A 108 5.92 -8.14 3.31
CA HIS A 108 4.61 -7.47 3.38
C HIS A 108 4.10 -7.38 4.82
N GLU A 109 4.13 -8.51 5.54
CA GLU A 109 3.70 -8.57 6.95
C GLU A 109 4.58 -7.69 7.84
N GLN A 110 5.90 -7.73 7.66
CA GLN A 110 6.84 -6.89 8.41
C GLN A 110 6.63 -5.40 8.10
N THR A 111 6.42 -5.05 6.84
CA THR A 111 6.11 -3.66 6.45
C THR A 111 4.78 -3.20 7.05
N SER A 112 3.77 -4.05 7.07
CA SER A 112 2.49 -3.78 7.73
C SER A 112 2.68 -3.50 9.23
N LEU A 113 3.46 -4.33 9.91
CA LEU A 113 3.77 -4.15 11.34
C LEU A 113 4.54 -2.84 11.60
N VAL A 114 5.56 -2.55 10.80
CA VAL A 114 6.36 -1.31 10.89
C VAL A 114 5.47 -0.08 10.64
N ALA A 115 4.64 -0.09 9.60
CA ALA A 115 3.76 1.03 9.26
C ALA A 115 2.74 1.30 10.38
N ARG A 116 2.14 0.25 10.96
CA ARG A 116 1.24 0.35 12.10
C ARG A 116 1.93 0.96 13.31
N ALA A 117 3.11 0.45 13.68
CA ALA A 117 3.85 0.97 14.82
C ALA A 117 4.32 2.41 14.60
N ALA A 118 4.80 2.74 13.40
CA ALA A 118 5.20 4.10 13.05
C ALA A 118 4.03 5.09 13.10
N ALA A 119 2.84 4.68 12.63
CA ALA A 119 1.63 5.50 12.71
C ALA A 119 1.25 5.83 14.16
N PHE A 120 1.32 4.83 15.05
CA PHE A 120 1.07 5.02 16.47
C PHE A 120 2.14 5.92 17.13
N ASN A 121 3.41 5.74 16.79
CA ASN A 121 4.54 6.45 17.39
C ASN A 121 4.69 7.89 16.88
N ALA A 122 4.28 8.18 15.66
CA ALA A 122 4.55 9.48 15.03
C ALA A 122 4.01 10.70 15.80
N PRO A 123 2.88 10.66 16.53
CA PRO A 123 2.42 11.74 17.40
C PRO A 123 3.16 11.85 18.74
N ILE A 124 3.85 10.80 19.20
CA ILE A 124 4.47 10.75 20.52
C ILE A 124 5.80 11.54 20.48
N PRO A 125 5.96 12.63 21.24
CA PRO A 125 7.17 13.47 21.18
C PRO A 125 8.48 12.71 21.38
N ASN A 126 8.51 11.80 22.35
CA ASN A 126 9.70 11.02 22.73
C ASN A 126 9.79 9.67 22.00
N ALA A 127 8.94 9.40 21.00
CA ALA A 127 9.07 8.19 20.22
C ALA A 127 10.38 8.18 19.42
N PRO A 128 10.96 6.99 19.16
CA PRO A 128 12.13 6.85 18.31
C PRO A 128 11.85 7.43 16.92
N ALA A 129 12.55 8.53 16.60
CA ALA A 129 12.45 9.21 15.30
C ALA A 129 13.74 10.04 15.10
N PRO A 130 14.03 10.48 13.86
CA PRO A 130 15.18 11.33 13.61
C PRO A 130 15.14 12.60 14.46
N LEU A 131 16.31 13.03 14.94
CA LEU A 131 16.46 14.24 15.74
C LEU A 131 15.79 15.44 15.04
N ARG A 132 15.07 16.25 15.83
CA ARG A 132 14.34 17.45 15.37
C ARG A 132 13.16 17.19 14.44
N SER A 133 12.73 15.95 14.22
CA SER A 133 11.48 15.69 13.50
C SER A 133 10.28 16.09 14.36
N ARG A 134 9.38 16.91 13.81
CA ARG A 134 8.20 17.42 14.55
C ARG A 134 7.12 16.34 14.63
N PRO A 135 6.61 15.98 15.82
CA PRO A 135 5.54 15.01 15.98
C PRO A 135 4.27 15.38 15.20
N LEU A 136 3.51 14.36 14.80
CA LEU A 136 2.16 14.57 14.27
C LEU A 136 1.23 15.11 15.36
N GLN A 137 0.10 15.68 14.94
CA GLN A 137 -0.92 16.13 15.88
C GLN A 137 -1.83 14.98 16.35
N ALA A 138 -2.01 13.95 15.49
CA ALA A 138 -2.86 12.80 15.76
C ALA A 138 -2.33 11.57 15.01
N ILE A 139 -2.79 10.40 15.42
CA ILE A 139 -2.56 9.14 14.69
C ILE A 139 -3.33 9.21 13.37
N PRO A 140 -2.69 8.93 12.20
CA PRO A 140 -3.40 8.90 10.92
C PRO A 140 -4.38 7.73 10.85
N HIS A 141 -5.42 7.86 10.03
CA HIS A 141 -6.26 6.73 9.66
C HIS A 141 -5.40 5.67 8.96
N LEU A 142 -5.44 4.45 9.43
CA LEU A 142 -4.67 3.34 8.90
C LEU A 142 -5.59 2.33 8.23
N TYR A 143 -5.28 2.00 6.99
CA TYR A 143 -5.96 0.97 6.22
C TYR A 143 -4.97 -0.09 5.74
N TYR A 144 -5.42 -1.31 5.75
CA TYR A 144 -4.74 -2.45 5.16
C TYR A 144 -5.38 -2.73 3.80
N ALA A 145 -4.60 -2.66 2.72
CA ALA A 145 -5.01 -3.17 1.43
C ALA A 145 -5.16 -4.69 1.49
N ASP A 146 -6.08 -5.24 0.72
CA ASP A 146 -6.21 -6.70 0.62
C ASP A 146 -4.92 -7.31 0.08
N PRO A 147 -4.48 -8.46 0.61
CA PRO A 147 -3.35 -9.19 0.03
C PRO A 147 -3.69 -9.68 -1.37
N VAL A 148 -2.67 -10.03 -2.14
CA VAL A 148 -2.84 -10.63 -3.48
C VAL A 148 -3.77 -11.84 -3.39
N GLU A 149 -4.70 -11.96 -4.33
CA GLU A 149 -5.78 -12.97 -4.34
C GLU A 149 -6.71 -12.97 -3.11
N GLY A 150 -6.55 -12.02 -2.19
CA GLY A 150 -7.34 -11.93 -0.95
C GLY A 150 -7.14 -13.10 -0.02
N LYS A 151 -5.95 -13.66 0.01
CA LYS A 151 -5.60 -14.83 0.82
C LYS A 151 -4.44 -14.54 1.75
N ASP A 152 -4.43 -15.22 2.88
CA ASP A 152 -3.30 -15.23 3.81
C ASP A 152 -2.21 -16.24 3.39
N SER A 153 -1.15 -16.35 4.20
CA SER A 153 -0.05 -17.30 4.02
C SER A 153 -0.48 -18.78 4.04
N LEU A 154 -1.66 -19.10 4.54
CA LEU A 154 -2.23 -20.45 4.58
C LEU A 154 -3.24 -20.69 3.43
N GLY A 155 -3.43 -19.71 2.54
CA GLY A 155 -4.40 -19.78 1.44
C GLY A 155 -5.87 -19.55 1.87
N GLN A 156 -6.09 -19.10 3.13
CA GLN A 156 -7.43 -18.79 3.60
C GLN A 156 -7.87 -17.41 3.12
N GLY A 157 -9.13 -17.30 2.71
CA GLY A 157 -9.69 -16.04 2.24
C GLY A 157 -9.75 -14.98 3.34
N ILE A 158 -9.26 -13.79 3.03
CA ILE A 158 -9.36 -12.61 3.90
C ILE A 158 -10.46 -11.71 3.32
N PRO A 159 -11.62 -11.59 3.99
CA PRO A 159 -12.69 -10.71 3.51
C PRO A 159 -12.27 -9.24 3.67
N PRO A 160 -12.58 -8.37 2.69
CA PRO A 160 -12.44 -6.93 2.88
C PRO A 160 -13.48 -6.41 3.88
N GLY A 161 -13.20 -5.28 4.55
CA GLY A 161 -14.20 -4.54 5.32
C GLY A 161 -14.86 -3.45 4.47
N LEU A 162 -14.12 -2.94 3.48
CA LEU A 162 -14.52 -1.87 2.58
C LEU A 162 -14.01 -2.16 1.17
N LEU A 163 -14.85 -1.94 0.18
CA LEU A 163 -14.49 -1.98 -1.23
C LEU A 163 -14.61 -0.57 -1.82
N ILE A 164 -13.62 -0.15 -2.62
CA ILE A 164 -13.64 1.12 -3.34
C ILE A 164 -13.82 0.83 -4.83
N ASP A 165 -14.91 1.35 -5.43
CA ASP A 165 -15.13 1.29 -6.88
C ASP A 165 -14.09 2.16 -7.60
N VAL A 166 -13.16 1.49 -8.29
CA VAL A 166 -12.08 2.11 -9.05
C VAL A 166 -12.30 2.01 -10.57
N SER A 167 -13.52 1.70 -11.01
CA SER A 167 -13.83 1.52 -12.43
C SER A 167 -13.42 2.72 -13.29
N ALA A 168 -13.56 3.94 -12.75
CA ALA A 168 -13.18 5.17 -13.45
C ALA A 168 -11.67 5.46 -13.46
N THR A 169 -10.88 4.79 -12.61
CA THR A 169 -9.44 5.03 -12.43
C THR A 169 -8.57 3.80 -12.69
N LEU A 170 -9.16 2.73 -13.21
CA LEU A 170 -8.40 1.51 -13.55
C LEU A 170 -7.26 1.81 -14.52
N GLU A 171 -7.47 2.62 -15.55
CA GLU A 171 -6.43 2.93 -16.53
C GLU A 171 -5.28 3.76 -15.92
N ALA A 172 -5.55 4.62 -14.93
CA ALA A 172 -4.50 5.29 -14.18
C ALA A 172 -3.67 4.29 -13.34
N LYS A 173 -4.32 3.33 -12.67
CA LYS A 173 -3.66 2.23 -11.97
C LYS A 173 -2.74 1.43 -12.90
N LEU A 174 -3.24 1.06 -14.07
CA LEU A 174 -2.47 0.29 -15.04
C LEU A 174 -1.31 1.10 -15.63
N ALA A 175 -1.49 2.42 -15.83
CA ALA A 175 -0.43 3.32 -16.27
C ALA A 175 0.69 3.43 -15.22
N MET A 176 0.35 3.49 -13.92
CA MET A 176 1.34 3.45 -12.84
C MET A 176 2.14 2.13 -12.86
N LEU A 177 1.44 0.99 -12.92
CA LEU A 177 2.06 -0.34 -12.99
C LEU A 177 2.95 -0.51 -14.22
N ALA A 178 2.56 0.06 -15.36
CA ALA A 178 3.35 -0.02 -16.60
C ALA A 178 4.71 0.66 -16.49
N CYS A 179 4.91 1.54 -15.50
CA CYS A 179 6.21 2.15 -15.24
C CYS A 179 7.25 1.14 -14.71
N HIS A 180 6.82 0.01 -14.13
CA HIS A 180 7.68 -1.04 -13.56
C HIS A 180 8.10 -2.08 -14.60
N ALA A 181 8.80 -1.63 -15.64
CA ALA A 181 9.20 -2.47 -16.78
C ALA A 181 10.13 -3.62 -16.37
N SER A 182 11.04 -3.37 -15.41
CA SER A 182 11.98 -4.38 -14.91
C SER A 182 11.26 -5.56 -14.23
N GLN A 183 10.17 -5.29 -13.51
CA GLN A 183 9.37 -6.34 -12.88
C GLN A 183 8.55 -7.14 -13.88
N ARG A 184 8.02 -6.50 -14.90
CA ARG A 184 7.32 -7.21 -15.99
C ARG A 184 8.23 -8.23 -16.67
N GLU A 185 9.48 -7.88 -16.94
CA GLU A 185 10.44 -8.79 -17.53
C GLU A 185 10.87 -9.92 -16.59
N TRP A 186 11.07 -9.61 -15.30
CA TRP A 186 11.33 -10.60 -14.25
C TRP A 186 10.23 -11.64 -14.15
N LEU A 187 8.97 -11.22 -14.03
CA LEU A 187 7.81 -12.11 -13.93
C LEU A 187 7.64 -12.98 -15.19
N ARG A 188 7.88 -12.40 -16.36
CA ARG A 188 7.84 -13.14 -17.61
C ARG A 188 8.90 -14.24 -17.69
N SER A 189 10.12 -13.96 -17.26
CA SER A 189 11.25 -14.90 -17.31
C SER A 189 11.17 -15.99 -16.25
N HIS A 190 10.63 -15.71 -15.04
CA HIS A 190 10.63 -16.64 -13.91
C HIS A 190 9.30 -17.36 -13.69
N HIS A 191 8.20 -16.72 -14.03
CA HIS A 191 6.86 -17.28 -13.80
C HIS A 191 6.09 -17.55 -15.09
N GLY A 192 6.70 -17.30 -16.26
CA GLY A 192 6.01 -17.46 -17.55
C GLY A 192 4.78 -16.54 -17.72
N MET A 193 4.66 -15.53 -16.85
CA MET A 193 3.51 -14.63 -16.84
C MET A 193 3.82 -13.37 -17.65
N ASP A 194 3.30 -13.28 -18.87
CA ASP A 194 3.30 -12.04 -19.66
C ASP A 194 2.17 -11.07 -19.23
N ASP A 195 1.43 -11.43 -18.18
CA ASP A 195 0.15 -10.81 -17.83
C ASP A 195 0.20 -9.95 -16.57
N TYR A 196 1.31 -9.26 -16.28
CA TYR A 196 1.41 -8.45 -15.06
C TYR A 196 0.27 -7.43 -14.93
N LEU A 197 0.01 -6.66 -15.99
CA LEU A 197 -1.10 -5.70 -16.01
C LEU A 197 -2.45 -6.41 -16.04
N GLU A 198 -2.56 -7.53 -16.75
CA GLU A 198 -3.81 -8.30 -16.82
C GLU A 198 -4.13 -8.97 -15.47
N ASN A 199 -3.12 -9.40 -14.70
CA ASN A 199 -3.31 -9.88 -13.33
C ASN A 199 -3.89 -8.79 -12.43
N ALA A 200 -3.38 -7.56 -12.52
CA ALA A 200 -3.92 -6.42 -11.76
C ALA A 200 -5.38 -6.12 -12.18
N ARG A 201 -5.68 -6.22 -13.48
CA ARG A 201 -7.04 -6.06 -14.00
C ARG A 201 -7.97 -7.17 -13.51
N ARG A 202 -7.55 -8.44 -13.58
CA ARG A 202 -8.32 -9.60 -13.10
C ARG A 202 -8.59 -9.50 -11.60
N TRP A 203 -7.58 -9.11 -10.82
CA TRP A 203 -7.73 -8.93 -9.38
C TRP A 203 -8.73 -7.82 -9.04
N SER A 204 -8.60 -6.65 -9.68
CA SER A 204 -9.55 -5.54 -9.49
C SER A 204 -10.97 -5.93 -9.92
N ARG A 205 -11.12 -6.75 -10.98
CA ARG A 205 -12.41 -7.28 -11.42
C ARG A 205 -13.03 -8.23 -10.40
N ALA A 206 -12.21 -9.12 -9.80
CA ALA A 206 -12.69 -10.04 -8.76
C ALA A 206 -13.25 -9.27 -7.55
N ARG A 207 -12.62 -8.18 -7.16
CA ARG A 207 -13.13 -7.26 -6.12
C ARG A 207 -14.35 -6.47 -6.59
N GLY A 208 -14.39 -6.11 -7.87
CA GLY A 208 -15.56 -5.47 -8.50
C GLY A 208 -16.82 -6.33 -8.44
N VAL A 209 -16.70 -7.65 -8.65
CA VAL A 209 -17.80 -8.59 -8.49
C VAL A 209 -18.37 -8.55 -7.07
N LEU A 210 -17.52 -8.51 -6.04
CA LEU A 210 -17.96 -8.40 -4.65
C LEU A 210 -18.64 -7.05 -4.35
N ALA A 211 -18.22 -6.00 -5.05
CA ALA A 211 -18.72 -4.63 -4.88
C ALA A 211 -19.96 -4.31 -5.76
N GLY A 212 -20.32 -5.18 -6.68
CA GLY A 212 -21.38 -4.91 -7.67
C GLY A 212 -20.99 -3.85 -8.71
N CYS A 213 -19.68 -3.69 -9.00
CA CYS A 213 -19.15 -2.76 -10.00
C CYS A 213 -18.14 -3.45 -10.93
N ALA A 214 -17.60 -2.73 -11.93
CA ALA A 214 -16.69 -3.33 -12.89
C ALA A 214 -15.33 -3.69 -12.27
N TYR A 215 -14.77 -2.79 -11.45
CA TYR A 215 -13.47 -2.95 -10.81
C TYR A 215 -13.47 -2.31 -9.43
N ALA A 216 -12.91 -2.99 -8.44
CA ALA A 216 -12.76 -2.46 -7.09
C ALA A 216 -11.42 -2.82 -6.47
N GLU A 217 -11.10 -2.16 -5.38
CA GLU A 217 -9.97 -2.45 -4.49
C GLU A 217 -10.51 -2.64 -3.06
N GLY A 218 -9.94 -3.60 -2.33
CA GLY A 218 -10.41 -3.98 -1.00
C GLY A 218 -9.52 -3.44 0.11
N PHE A 219 -10.15 -3.04 1.22
CA PHE A 219 -9.47 -2.47 2.37
C PHE A 219 -10.09 -2.94 3.69
N ARG A 220 -9.29 -2.91 4.75
CA ARG A 220 -9.73 -3.06 6.15
C ARG A 220 -9.14 -1.92 6.97
N GLN A 221 -9.98 -1.15 7.63
CA GLN A 221 -9.52 -0.09 8.53
C GLN A 221 -8.97 -0.68 9.83
N HIS A 222 -7.84 -0.16 10.31
CA HIS A 222 -7.36 -0.45 11.65
C HIS A 222 -8.14 0.35 12.68
N ARG A 223 -8.99 -0.32 13.45
CA ARG A 223 -9.83 0.28 14.50
C ARG A 223 -9.38 -0.09 15.91
N GLY A 224 -8.11 -0.44 16.10
CA GLY A 224 -7.54 -0.70 17.42
C GLY A 224 -7.59 0.54 18.32
N HIS A 225 -7.45 0.32 19.62
CA HIS A 225 -7.46 1.41 20.62
C HIS A 225 -6.53 2.56 20.21
N ALA A 226 -6.98 3.80 20.41
CA ALA A 226 -6.34 5.06 20.07
C ALA A 226 -6.28 5.44 18.57
N TYR A 227 -6.61 4.54 17.64
CA TYR A 227 -6.75 4.88 16.23
C TYR A 227 -8.10 5.55 15.92
N PRO A 228 -8.19 6.37 14.87
CA PRO A 228 -9.46 6.95 14.42
C PRO A 228 -10.51 5.87 14.11
N GLN A 229 -11.76 6.12 14.52
CA GLN A 229 -12.86 5.17 14.35
C GLN A 229 -13.79 5.49 13.19
N ASP A 230 -13.77 6.74 12.70
CA ASP A 230 -14.49 7.17 11.51
C ASP A 230 -13.82 6.62 10.22
N ASP A 231 -14.62 6.36 9.21
CA ASP A 231 -14.14 5.84 7.93
C ASP A 231 -13.76 6.97 6.96
N LEU A 232 -12.49 7.38 7.01
CA LEU A 232 -11.99 8.49 6.19
C LEU A 232 -12.05 8.21 4.68
N LEU A 233 -11.85 6.94 4.23
CA LEU A 233 -11.99 6.59 2.82
C LEU A 233 -13.43 6.74 2.36
N ALA A 234 -14.39 6.23 3.11
CA ALA A 234 -15.81 6.37 2.80
C ALA A 234 -16.26 7.84 2.79
N LEU A 235 -15.78 8.63 3.76
CA LEU A 235 -16.08 10.07 3.84
C LEU A 235 -15.46 10.86 2.66
N THR A 236 -14.27 10.47 2.22
CA THR A 236 -13.55 11.15 1.13
C THR A 236 -14.07 10.75 -0.26
N LEU A 237 -14.52 9.50 -0.41
CA LEU A 237 -14.94 8.91 -1.67
C LEU A 237 -16.44 8.54 -1.66
N PRO A 238 -17.35 9.49 -1.40
CA PRO A 238 -18.78 9.23 -1.35
C PRO A 238 -19.26 8.66 -2.70
N GLY A 239 -20.11 7.62 -2.65
CA GLY A 239 -20.63 6.92 -3.82
C GLY A 239 -19.64 5.96 -4.50
N ARG A 240 -18.40 5.86 -3.99
CA ARG A 240 -17.39 4.88 -4.43
C ARG A 240 -17.05 3.85 -3.36
N ALA A 241 -17.25 4.20 -2.10
CA ALA A 241 -17.00 3.34 -0.95
C ALA A 241 -18.21 2.45 -0.70
N ILE A 242 -17.99 1.13 -0.72
CA ILE A 242 -19.03 0.09 -0.63
C ILE A 242 -18.65 -0.80 0.56
N PRO A 243 -19.38 -0.73 1.69
CA PRO A 243 -19.15 -1.63 2.82
C PRO A 243 -19.34 -3.08 2.39
N TYR A 244 -18.43 -3.97 2.81
CA TYR A 244 -18.60 -5.40 2.54
C TYR A 244 -19.51 -6.02 3.62
N PRO A 245 -20.54 -6.80 3.24
CA PRO A 245 -21.57 -7.26 4.17
C PRO A 245 -21.11 -8.29 5.22
N GLY A 246 -19.80 -8.55 5.35
CA GLY A 246 -19.25 -9.46 6.35
C GLY A 246 -18.99 -8.83 7.73
N GLU A 247 -18.98 -7.50 7.88
CA GLU A 247 -18.96 -6.84 9.18
C GLU A 247 -20.38 -6.45 9.58
N SER A 248 -21.10 -7.34 10.28
CA SER A 248 -22.33 -6.96 10.97
C SER A 248 -22.00 -5.84 11.96
N LYS A 249 -22.74 -4.75 11.89
CA LYS A 249 -22.77 -3.71 12.94
C LYS A 249 -23.44 -4.29 14.20
N ASP A 250 -22.78 -5.23 14.86
CA ASP A 250 -23.12 -5.66 16.21
C ASP A 250 -22.11 -5.08 17.18
N THR A 251 -22.27 -3.79 17.47
CA THR A 251 -21.74 -3.17 18.69
C THR A 251 -22.63 -1.99 19.10
N GLU A 252 -23.89 -2.28 19.36
CA GLU A 252 -24.63 -1.57 20.40
C GLU A 252 -24.71 -2.48 21.62
N ARG A 253 -23.72 -2.37 22.53
CA ARG A 253 -23.91 -2.63 23.98
C ARG A 253 -22.90 -1.83 24.77
#